data_09db6832c0ddbdea0f7c8eb2630ed748
#
_entry.id   09db6832c0ddbdea0f7c8eb2630ed748
#
_cell.length_a   1.000
_cell.length_b   1.000
_cell.length_c   1.000
_cell.angle_alpha   90.00
_cell.angle_beta   90.00
_cell.angle_gamma   90.00
#
_symmetry.space_group_name_H-M   'P 1'
#
loop_
_entity.id
_entity.type
_entity.pdbx_description
1 polymer ?
#
loop_
_entity_poly.entity_id
_entity_poly.type
_entity_poly.pdbx_seq_one_letter_code
_entity_poly.pdbx_strand_id
1 'polypeptide(L)'
;MKNSPSAGQLDHKYLWHPFTQMRDWLKTEPIILERGKGSLLWDNTGRKYIDANSSIWTNLHGHNHPKINQAIGNQLDKVSHVSALGFANTPAAKLGEQLIRLAKPRSRFPKTEPHLAKVFYSDDGSTATEVAIKLAYEHARRTGRARTPRFLSLDGAYHGDTIGAVSAGHIDLFHKAYSGMLFKTDRVASPYCYRCPFNKAKPERADARKYRKCNMECVDLVQQKFERRQKIGKNYAAFIVEPGIQGPAGMIAQPKGWLAKVAAIAREHGTQIVADEVMTGLGRASSSYFASHAEKVQPDFLCIAKGLTGGYLPMAATLTTQAVFDAFLGEYEEFKTFYHGHSFTGNPLGAAASLASLSLLESKKTSQQRVRLQKSLKSLSKPLWKLDAVGDIRQSGGVLAVELVADWKTRKPFPLSKQMGIRVCDFMAKQGVLTRPIGNVIVVMPPFCTTQSQVKKIFTALQAAISATT
;
A
#
# COMPACT_ATOMS: atom_id res chain seq x y z
N MET A 1 -17.58 -10.69 44.28
CA MET A 1 -17.61 -10.76 42.80
C MET A 1 -16.18 -10.72 42.31
N LYS A 2 -15.67 -11.76 41.62
CA LYS A 2 -14.35 -11.70 41.01
C LYS A 2 -14.42 -10.64 39.91
N ASN A 3 -13.65 -9.57 40.04
CA ASN A 3 -13.57 -8.53 39.01
C ASN A 3 -13.21 -9.19 37.68
N SER A 4 -14.06 -9.07 36.68
CA SER A 4 -13.75 -9.54 35.32
C SER A 4 -12.45 -8.85 34.83
N PRO A 5 -11.54 -9.59 34.15
CA PRO A 5 -10.29 -9.01 33.66
C PRO A 5 -10.57 -7.85 32.71
N SER A 6 -9.76 -6.81 32.78
CA SER A 6 -9.84 -5.66 31.86
C SER A 6 -9.49 -6.08 30.43
N ALA A 7 -9.93 -5.30 29.42
CA ALA A 7 -9.58 -5.56 28.02
C ALA A 7 -8.05 -5.60 27.79
N GLY A 8 -7.26 -4.76 28.50
CA GLY A 8 -5.80 -4.79 28.45
C GLY A 8 -5.21 -6.08 29.02
N GLN A 9 -5.79 -6.60 30.11
CA GLN A 9 -5.37 -7.89 30.69
C GLN A 9 -5.70 -9.07 29.77
N LEU A 10 -6.85 -9.04 29.09
CA LEU A 10 -7.23 -10.05 28.11
C LEU A 10 -6.33 -9.99 26.87
N ASP A 11 -6.01 -8.78 26.39
CA ASP A 11 -5.09 -8.55 25.29
C ASP A 11 -3.71 -9.15 25.60
N HIS A 12 -3.08 -8.77 26.70
CA HIS A 12 -1.77 -9.29 27.13
C HIS A 12 -1.75 -10.81 27.30
N LYS A 13 -2.85 -11.39 27.72
CA LYS A 13 -2.94 -12.83 27.99
C LYS A 13 -3.14 -13.68 26.74
N TYR A 14 -3.90 -13.18 25.76
CA TYR A 14 -4.39 -14.03 24.67
C TYR A 14 -4.02 -13.55 23.26
N LEU A 15 -3.64 -12.28 23.05
CA LEU A 15 -3.40 -11.77 21.71
C LEU A 15 -1.91 -11.73 21.36
N TRP A 16 -1.59 -12.14 20.15
CA TRP A 16 -0.28 -11.96 19.55
C TRP A 16 -0.37 -10.86 18.48
N HIS A 17 0.22 -9.73 18.76
CA HIS A 17 0.15 -8.56 17.86
C HIS A 17 1.07 -8.68 16.64
N PRO A 18 0.59 -8.33 15.42
CA PRO A 18 1.41 -8.35 14.21
C PRO A 18 2.53 -7.30 14.29
N PHE A 19 3.71 -7.63 13.76
CA PHE A 19 4.88 -6.74 13.69
C PHE A 19 5.25 -6.07 15.03
N THR A 20 5.05 -6.78 16.14
CA THR A 20 5.23 -6.25 17.49
C THR A 20 6.20 -7.13 18.28
N GLN A 21 7.22 -6.50 18.93
CA GLN A 21 8.03 -7.21 19.93
C GLN A 21 7.19 -7.40 21.19
N MET A 22 6.65 -8.61 21.37
CA MET A 22 5.70 -8.90 22.45
C MET A 22 6.28 -8.67 23.84
N ARG A 23 7.60 -8.91 24.06
CA ARG A 23 8.26 -8.58 25.32
C ARG A 23 8.11 -7.11 25.71
N ASP A 24 8.16 -6.21 24.73
CA ASP A 24 8.00 -4.78 24.97
C ASP A 24 6.51 -4.42 25.13
N TRP A 25 5.64 -5.03 24.33
CA TRP A 25 4.18 -4.85 24.41
C TRP A 25 3.65 -5.20 25.80
N LEU A 26 4.05 -6.34 26.36
CA LEU A 26 3.61 -6.80 27.68
C LEU A 26 4.04 -5.88 28.85
N LYS A 27 4.96 -4.93 28.61
CA LYS A 27 5.38 -3.92 29.59
C LYS A 27 4.62 -2.60 29.46
N THR A 28 3.78 -2.44 28.43
CA THR A 28 3.05 -1.19 28.15
C THR A 28 1.60 -1.33 28.56
N GLU A 29 0.95 -0.24 28.93
CA GLU A 29 -0.49 -0.18 29.06
C GLU A 29 -1.09 0.09 27.66
N PRO A 30 -1.86 -0.87 27.08
CA PRO A 30 -2.38 -0.69 25.75
C PRO A 30 -3.47 0.37 25.67
N ILE A 31 -3.50 1.17 24.60
CA ILE A 31 -4.60 2.09 24.30
C ILE A 31 -5.75 1.27 23.75
N ILE A 32 -6.84 1.12 24.52
CA ILE A 32 -8.02 0.34 24.13
C ILE A 32 -9.01 1.26 23.40
N LEU A 33 -9.04 1.20 22.08
CA LEU A 33 -9.91 2.02 21.23
C LEU A 33 -11.31 1.40 21.12
N GLU A 34 -12.36 2.16 21.47
CA GLU A 34 -13.75 1.68 21.47
C GLU A 34 -14.67 2.43 20.52
N ARG A 35 -14.34 3.67 20.18
CA ARG A 35 -15.21 4.50 19.35
C ARG A 35 -14.43 5.27 18.30
N GLY A 36 -15.02 5.42 17.11
CA GLY A 36 -14.47 6.23 16.03
C GLY A 36 -15.52 7.07 15.33
N LYS A 37 -15.17 8.29 14.88
CA LYS A 37 -16.00 9.13 14.01
C LYS A 37 -15.11 10.07 13.17
N GLY A 38 -15.24 9.98 11.88
CA GLY A 38 -14.36 10.75 10.97
C GLY A 38 -12.89 10.36 11.19
N SER A 39 -12.01 11.33 11.41
CA SER A 39 -10.59 11.08 11.73
C SER A 39 -10.30 10.98 13.22
N LEU A 40 -11.31 10.85 14.07
CA LEU A 40 -11.19 10.81 15.51
C LEU A 40 -11.48 9.41 16.05
N LEU A 41 -10.68 9.00 17.04
CA LEU A 41 -10.83 7.79 17.83
C LEU A 41 -10.94 8.16 19.31
N TRP A 42 -11.61 7.32 20.10
CA TRP A 42 -11.68 7.44 21.56
C TRP A 42 -11.35 6.09 22.19
N ASP A 43 -10.56 6.14 23.23
CA ASP A 43 -10.29 4.96 24.06
C ASP A 43 -11.40 4.73 25.11
N ASN A 44 -11.27 3.65 25.86
CA ASN A 44 -12.17 3.22 26.91
C ASN A 44 -12.22 4.18 28.12
N THR A 45 -11.29 5.14 28.23
CA THR A 45 -11.32 6.21 29.21
C THR A 45 -12.00 7.48 28.70
N GLY A 46 -12.42 7.49 27.43
CA GLY A 46 -13.00 8.65 26.75
C GLY A 46 -11.99 9.64 26.19
N ARG A 47 -10.70 9.37 26.28
CA ARG A 47 -9.65 10.22 25.71
C ARG A 47 -9.72 10.18 24.19
N LYS A 48 -9.56 11.36 23.59
CA LYS A 48 -9.68 11.58 22.15
C LYS A 48 -8.33 11.61 21.45
N TYR A 49 -8.26 10.93 20.30
CA TYR A 49 -7.10 10.89 19.43
C TYR A 49 -7.46 11.25 17.99
N ILE A 50 -6.51 11.84 17.25
CA ILE A 50 -6.56 11.96 15.79
C ILE A 50 -5.86 10.74 15.20
N ASP A 51 -6.56 10.01 14.33
CA ASP A 51 -5.97 8.93 13.53
C ASP A 51 -5.13 9.53 12.39
N ALA A 52 -3.84 9.66 12.61
CA ALA A 52 -2.92 10.20 11.61
C ALA A 52 -2.35 9.12 10.66
N ASN A 53 -2.83 7.86 10.77
CA ASN A 53 -2.33 6.72 9.99
C ASN A 53 -3.44 5.90 9.33
N SER A 54 -4.71 6.36 9.37
CA SER A 54 -5.86 5.68 8.77
C SER A 54 -5.94 4.20 9.15
N SER A 55 -5.76 3.87 10.45
CA SER A 55 -5.76 2.49 10.96
C SER A 55 -4.87 1.54 10.14
N ILE A 56 -3.62 1.93 9.92
CA ILE A 56 -2.65 1.25 9.03
C ILE A 56 -3.10 1.30 7.57
N TRP A 57 -3.35 2.54 7.09
CA TRP A 57 -3.52 2.90 5.68
C TRP A 57 -4.82 2.43 5.02
N THR A 58 -5.74 1.87 5.80
CA THR A 58 -6.99 1.28 5.29
C THR A 58 -8.14 2.28 5.17
N ASN A 59 -8.29 3.17 6.16
CA ASN A 59 -9.46 4.03 6.29
C ASN A 59 -9.37 5.27 5.38
N LEU A 60 -10.16 5.31 4.29
CA LEU A 60 -10.18 6.45 3.37
C LEU A 60 -11.12 7.57 3.82
N HIS A 61 -12.33 7.21 4.26
CA HIS A 61 -13.45 8.14 4.44
C HIS A 61 -13.66 8.58 5.89
N GLY A 62 -12.88 8.02 6.81
CA GLY A 62 -13.05 8.19 8.24
C GLY A 62 -13.88 7.08 8.87
N HIS A 63 -13.75 6.98 10.20
CA HIS A 63 -14.42 5.99 11.00
C HIS A 63 -15.93 6.22 11.06
N ASN A 64 -16.71 5.16 11.12
CA ASN A 64 -18.14 5.17 11.32
C ASN A 64 -18.90 6.08 10.32
N HIS A 65 -18.60 5.90 9.01
CA HIS A 65 -19.23 6.67 7.95
C HIS A 65 -20.64 6.11 7.66
N PRO A 66 -21.74 6.91 7.78
CA PRO A 66 -23.11 6.40 7.76
C PRO A 66 -23.47 5.66 6.47
N LYS A 67 -22.99 6.10 5.31
CA LYS A 67 -23.27 5.42 4.03
C LYS A 67 -22.67 4.02 3.93
N ILE A 68 -21.47 3.80 4.50
CA ILE A 68 -20.84 2.48 4.49
C ILE A 68 -21.55 1.57 5.49
N ASN A 69 -21.84 2.09 6.71
CA ASN A 69 -22.62 1.35 7.71
C ASN A 69 -23.97 0.89 7.16
N GLN A 70 -24.69 1.80 6.50
CA GLN A 70 -26.01 1.51 5.90
C GLN A 70 -25.89 0.44 4.79
N ALA A 71 -24.86 0.53 3.92
CA ALA A 71 -24.65 -0.44 2.84
C ALA A 71 -24.39 -1.85 3.41
N ILE A 72 -23.61 -1.96 4.46
CA ILE A 72 -23.34 -3.23 5.15
C ILE A 72 -24.63 -3.75 5.82
N GLY A 73 -25.36 -2.91 6.57
CA GLY A 73 -26.63 -3.28 7.22
C GLY A 73 -27.67 -3.77 6.21
N ASN A 74 -27.90 -3.00 5.15
CA ASN A 74 -28.83 -3.39 4.09
C ASN A 74 -28.44 -4.70 3.38
N GLN A 75 -27.16 -5.05 3.36
CA GLN A 75 -26.70 -6.31 2.79
C GLN A 75 -26.85 -7.48 3.78
N LEU A 76 -26.65 -7.22 5.08
CA LEU A 76 -26.91 -8.21 6.15
C LEU A 76 -28.38 -8.69 6.16
N ASP A 77 -29.32 -7.77 5.95
CA ASP A 77 -30.75 -8.07 5.89
C ASP A 77 -31.15 -8.97 4.70
N LYS A 78 -30.26 -9.12 3.70
CA LYS A 78 -30.50 -9.95 2.50
C LYS A 78 -29.80 -11.29 2.59
N VAL A 79 -28.47 -11.24 2.59
CA VAL A 79 -27.60 -12.41 2.73
C VAL A 79 -26.21 -11.95 3.17
N SER A 80 -25.74 -12.53 4.25
CA SER A 80 -24.42 -12.19 4.83
C SER A 80 -23.27 -12.74 4.00
N HIS A 81 -23.42 -13.98 3.52
CA HIS A 81 -22.40 -14.64 2.70
C HIS A 81 -23.02 -15.67 1.75
N VAL A 82 -22.43 -15.74 0.56
CA VAL A 82 -22.60 -16.81 -0.42
C VAL A 82 -21.28 -16.94 -1.20
N SER A 83 -20.81 -18.17 -1.35
CA SER A 83 -19.55 -18.44 -2.06
C SER A 83 -19.67 -18.09 -3.55
N ALA A 84 -18.60 -17.54 -4.11
CA ALA A 84 -18.48 -17.38 -5.57
C ALA A 84 -18.11 -18.70 -6.30
N LEU A 85 -17.87 -19.77 -5.55
CA LEU A 85 -17.58 -21.08 -6.13
C LEU A 85 -18.87 -21.73 -6.63
N GLY A 86 -19.13 -21.55 -7.92
CA GLY A 86 -20.36 -22.05 -8.61
C GLY A 86 -21.60 -21.18 -8.44
N PHE A 87 -21.53 -20.07 -7.69
CA PHE A 87 -22.63 -19.12 -7.50
C PHE A 87 -22.18 -17.69 -7.81
N ALA A 88 -23.16 -16.81 -7.99
CA ALA A 88 -22.93 -15.37 -8.18
C ALA A 88 -23.77 -14.56 -7.19
N ASN A 89 -23.33 -13.35 -6.90
CA ASN A 89 -24.11 -12.39 -6.13
C ASN A 89 -24.06 -10.98 -6.77
N THR A 90 -25.16 -10.26 -6.64
CA THR A 90 -25.33 -8.93 -7.25
C THR A 90 -24.29 -7.90 -6.79
N PRO A 91 -23.96 -7.77 -5.48
CA PRO A 91 -22.94 -6.82 -5.06
C PRO A 91 -21.56 -7.07 -5.69
N ALA A 92 -21.08 -8.32 -5.74
CA ALA A 92 -19.79 -8.64 -6.34
C ALA A 92 -19.77 -8.37 -7.85
N ALA A 93 -20.85 -8.72 -8.57
CA ALA A 93 -20.96 -8.44 -10.01
C ALA A 93 -20.92 -6.93 -10.31
N LYS A 94 -21.69 -6.12 -9.58
CA LYS A 94 -21.70 -4.65 -9.69
C LYS A 94 -20.35 -4.03 -9.29
N LEU A 95 -19.69 -4.56 -8.27
CA LEU A 95 -18.38 -4.11 -7.88
C LEU A 95 -17.35 -4.37 -8.98
N GLY A 96 -17.41 -5.54 -9.65
CA GLY A 96 -16.53 -5.87 -10.78
C GLY A 96 -16.66 -4.85 -11.92
N GLU A 97 -17.90 -4.54 -12.30
CA GLU A 97 -18.18 -3.50 -13.31
C GLU A 97 -17.62 -2.13 -12.90
N GLN A 98 -17.88 -1.71 -11.65
CA GLN A 98 -17.40 -0.42 -11.13
C GLN A 98 -15.87 -0.36 -11.09
N LEU A 99 -15.18 -1.42 -10.68
CA LEU A 99 -13.73 -1.49 -10.65
C LEU A 99 -13.10 -1.39 -12.04
N ILE A 100 -13.63 -2.14 -13.02
CA ILE A 100 -13.15 -2.06 -14.41
C ILE A 100 -13.39 -0.66 -14.97
N ARG A 101 -14.56 -0.05 -14.72
CA ARG A 101 -14.85 1.33 -15.13
C ARG A 101 -13.88 2.33 -14.48
N LEU A 102 -13.58 2.17 -13.18
CA LEU A 102 -12.66 3.03 -12.43
C LEU A 102 -11.21 2.90 -12.91
N ALA A 103 -10.82 1.69 -13.33
CA ALA A 103 -9.51 1.37 -13.86
C ALA A 103 -9.28 1.78 -15.31
N LYS A 104 -10.32 2.30 -16.02
CA LYS A 104 -10.14 2.87 -17.35
C LYS A 104 -9.35 4.18 -17.24
N PRO A 105 -8.28 4.36 -18.04
CA PRO A 105 -7.53 5.61 -18.04
C PRO A 105 -8.40 6.81 -18.42
N ARG A 106 -8.31 7.89 -17.65
CA ARG A 106 -9.06 9.15 -17.93
C ARG A 106 -8.38 10.07 -18.93
N SER A 107 -7.12 9.81 -19.27
CA SER A 107 -6.32 10.52 -20.26
C SER A 107 -5.88 9.59 -21.37
N ARG A 108 -5.41 10.15 -22.49
CA ARG A 108 -4.85 9.29 -23.57
C ARG A 108 -3.59 8.60 -23.07
N PHE A 109 -3.65 7.29 -23.02
CA PHE A 109 -2.52 6.39 -22.83
C PHE A 109 -1.98 5.95 -24.21
N PRO A 110 -0.72 5.48 -24.29
CA PRO A 110 -0.26 4.82 -25.51
C PRO A 110 -1.21 3.69 -25.91
N LYS A 111 -1.47 3.52 -27.21
CA LYS A 111 -2.37 2.45 -27.70
C LYS A 111 -1.87 1.03 -27.38
N THR A 112 -0.58 0.91 -27.08
CA THR A 112 0.09 -0.33 -26.68
C THR A 112 -0.15 -0.73 -25.23
N GLU A 113 -0.75 0.14 -24.42
CA GLU A 113 -1.06 -0.16 -23.03
C GLU A 113 -2.23 -1.15 -22.93
N PRO A 114 -2.18 -2.14 -22.02
CA PRO A 114 -3.23 -3.14 -21.87
C PRO A 114 -4.53 -2.54 -21.33
N HIS A 115 -5.64 -3.27 -21.52
CA HIS A 115 -6.93 -2.90 -20.94
C HIS A 115 -7.36 -3.95 -19.92
N LEU A 116 -7.60 -3.50 -18.68
CA LEU A 116 -8.15 -4.36 -17.63
C LEU A 116 -9.61 -4.69 -17.94
N ALA A 117 -9.98 -5.96 -17.84
CA ALA A 117 -11.28 -6.48 -18.26
C ALA A 117 -11.93 -7.44 -17.27
N LYS A 118 -11.16 -8.07 -16.37
CA LYS A 118 -11.61 -9.08 -15.42
C LYS A 118 -11.16 -8.75 -14.01
N VAL A 119 -11.94 -9.21 -13.03
CA VAL A 119 -11.67 -9.02 -11.59
C VAL A 119 -11.72 -10.37 -10.90
N PHE A 120 -10.70 -10.68 -10.12
CA PHE A 120 -10.69 -11.78 -9.17
C PHE A 120 -10.68 -11.21 -7.75
N TYR A 121 -11.58 -11.70 -6.87
CA TYR A 121 -11.68 -11.23 -5.50
C TYR A 121 -10.91 -12.10 -4.52
N SER A 122 -10.34 -11.47 -3.51
CA SER A 122 -9.70 -12.08 -2.34
C SER A 122 -9.94 -11.20 -1.12
N ASP A 123 -9.28 -11.48 0.03
CA ASP A 123 -9.61 -10.81 1.29
C ASP A 123 -8.67 -9.66 1.66
N ASP A 124 -7.39 -9.75 1.30
CA ASP A 124 -6.38 -8.76 1.67
C ASP A 124 -5.35 -8.52 0.57
N GLY A 125 -4.43 -7.57 0.79
CA GLY A 125 -3.43 -7.20 -0.20
C GLY A 125 -2.46 -8.31 -0.56
N SER A 126 -2.11 -9.16 0.42
CA SER A 126 -1.22 -10.30 0.20
C SER A 126 -1.88 -11.32 -0.73
N THR A 127 -3.14 -11.67 -0.47
CA THR A 127 -3.89 -12.61 -1.30
C THR A 127 -4.18 -12.06 -2.70
N ALA A 128 -4.40 -10.74 -2.85
CA ALA A 128 -4.48 -10.13 -4.18
C ALA A 128 -3.17 -10.27 -4.98
N THR A 129 -2.02 -10.11 -4.29
CA THR A 129 -0.71 -10.29 -4.92
C THR A 129 -0.46 -11.76 -5.26
N GLU A 130 -0.87 -12.72 -4.42
CA GLU A 130 -0.82 -14.16 -4.73
C GLU A 130 -1.58 -14.50 -6.01
N VAL A 131 -2.77 -13.94 -6.19
CA VAL A 131 -3.55 -14.10 -7.41
C VAL A 131 -2.78 -13.59 -8.62
N ALA A 132 -2.22 -12.38 -8.55
CA ALA A 132 -1.44 -11.78 -9.64
C ALA A 132 -0.20 -12.62 -9.98
N ILE A 133 0.55 -13.08 -8.97
CA ILE A 133 1.74 -13.93 -9.14
C ILE A 133 1.37 -15.23 -9.85
N LYS A 134 0.34 -15.94 -9.37
CA LYS A 134 -0.10 -17.22 -9.97
C LYS A 134 -0.61 -17.04 -11.40
N LEU A 135 -1.44 -16.03 -11.65
CA LEU A 135 -1.94 -15.74 -13.00
C LEU A 135 -0.82 -15.35 -13.96
N ALA A 136 0.09 -14.47 -13.55
CA ALA A 136 1.23 -14.06 -14.38
C ALA A 136 2.18 -15.22 -14.68
N TYR A 137 2.44 -16.07 -13.68
CA TYR A 137 3.27 -17.27 -13.84
C TYR A 137 2.69 -18.22 -14.88
N GLU A 138 1.42 -18.60 -14.69
CA GLU A 138 0.76 -19.59 -15.54
C GLU A 138 0.50 -19.02 -16.93
N HIS A 139 0.10 -17.75 -17.04
CA HIS A 139 -0.05 -17.07 -18.33
C HIS A 139 1.27 -17.07 -19.12
N ALA A 140 2.41 -16.80 -18.50
CA ALA A 140 3.71 -16.82 -19.16
C ALA A 140 4.07 -18.22 -19.68
N ARG A 141 3.68 -19.29 -18.97
CA ARG A 141 3.88 -20.68 -19.39
C ARG A 141 2.96 -21.05 -20.57
N ARG A 142 1.67 -20.75 -20.45
CA ARG A 142 0.65 -21.12 -21.46
C ARG A 142 0.85 -20.39 -22.78
N THR A 143 1.36 -19.17 -22.73
CA THR A 143 1.68 -18.39 -23.94
C THR A 143 3.09 -18.65 -24.50
N GLY A 144 3.83 -19.60 -23.93
CA GLY A 144 5.19 -19.95 -24.38
C GLY A 144 6.26 -18.87 -24.10
N ARG A 145 5.92 -17.78 -23.39
CA ARG A 145 6.86 -16.68 -23.11
C ARG A 145 8.00 -17.10 -22.17
N ALA A 146 7.75 -18.02 -21.27
CA ALA A 146 8.78 -18.57 -20.41
C ALA A 146 8.39 -19.97 -19.90
N ARG A 147 9.28 -20.95 -20.05
CA ARG A 147 9.07 -22.31 -19.53
C ARG A 147 9.17 -22.38 -18.01
N THR A 148 10.10 -21.63 -17.42
CA THR A 148 10.31 -21.50 -15.98
C THR A 148 10.31 -20.01 -15.62
N PRO A 149 9.12 -19.41 -15.50
CA PRO A 149 9.01 -17.97 -15.29
C PRO A 149 9.66 -17.53 -13.96
N ARG A 150 10.23 -16.34 -13.96
CA ARG A 150 10.67 -15.64 -12.75
C ARG A 150 10.00 -14.28 -12.68
N PHE A 151 10.12 -13.67 -11.51
CA PHE A 151 9.66 -12.31 -11.26
C PHE A 151 10.84 -11.38 -11.03
N LEU A 152 10.64 -10.10 -11.33
CA LEU A 152 11.50 -9.00 -10.95
C LEU A 152 10.73 -8.11 -9.96
N SER A 153 11.38 -7.66 -8.89
CA SER A 153 10.82 -6.66 -7.97
C SER A 153 11.91 -5.71 -7.46
N LEU A 154 11.54 -4.75 -6.61
CA LEU A 154 12.47 -3.74 -6.10
C LEU A 154 13.10 -4.18 -4.78
N ASP A 155 14.33 -3.74 -4.52
CA ASP A 155 14.90 -3.78 -3.18
C ASP A 155 13.94 -3.09 -2.19
N GLY A 156 13.72 -3.70 -1.04
CA GLY A 156 12.75 -3.19 -0.07
C GLY A 156 11.28 -3.32 -0.51
N ALA A 157 10.95 -4.06 -1.56
CA ALA A 157 9.55 -4.33 -1.92
C ALA A 157 8.83 -5.09 -0.81
N TYR A 158 7.55 -4.76 -0.62
CA TYR A 158 6.65 -5.45 0.30
C TYR A 158 5.29 -5.64 -0.36
N HIS A 159 4.88 -6.88 -0.51
CA HIS A 159 3.64 -7.24 -1.20
C HIS A 159 2.68 -8.06 -0.32
N GLY A 160 2.99 -8.20 0.96
CA GLY A 160 2.23 -8.96 1.95
C GLY A 160 3.05 -10.06 2.60
N ASP A 161 2.43 -10.85 3.48
CA ASP A 161 3.11 -11.81 4.35
C ASP A 161 2.78 -13.29 4.04
N THR A 162 2.00 -13.58 2.99
CA THR A 162 1.87 -14.93 2.44
C THR A 162 3.15 -15.33 1.71
N ILE A 163 3.44 -16.62 1.59
CA ILE A 163 4.72 -17.14 1.07
C ILE A 163 5.04 -16.59 -0.34
N GLY A 164 4.07 -16.52 -1.25
CA GLY A 164 4.30 -15.96 -2.57
C GLY A 164 4.56 -14.44 -2.55
N ALA A 165 3.79 -13.70 -1.76
CA ALA A 165 3.99 -12.26 -1.60
C ALA A 165 5.35 -11.95 -0.94
N VAL A 166 5.75 -12.70 0.11
CA VAL A 166 7.08 -12.59 0.73
C VAL A 166 8.18 -12.94 -0.26
N SER A 167 7.97 -13.95 -1.14
CA SER A 167 8.94 -14.32 -2.17
C SER A 167 9.22 -13.20 -3.17
N ALA A 168 8.24 -12.32 -3.41
CA ALA A 168 8.39 -11.11 -4.22
C ALA A 168 8.90 -9.90 -3.41
N GLY A 169 8.91 -10.01 -2.07
CA GLY A 169 9.36 -8.96 -1.15
C GLY A 169 10.86 -9.04 -0.87
N HIS A 170 11.48 -7.89 -0.56
CA HIS A 170 12.92 -7.78 -0.31
C HIS A 170 13.25 -6.88 0.90
N ILE A 171 12.46 -6.97 1.97
CA ILE A 171 12.78 -6.34 3.26
C ILE A 171 13.41 -7.42 4.16
N ASP A 172 14.73 -7.47 4.22
CA ASP A 172 15.47 -8.51 4.94
C ASP A 172 15.01 -8.66 6.40
N LEU A 173 14.69 -7.55 7.07
CA LEU A 173 14.19 -7.55 8.46
C LEU A 173 12.92 -8.41 8.62
N PHE A 174 12.06 -8.47 7.61
CA PHE A 174 10.79 -9.22 7.65
C PHE A 174 10.91 -10.61 7.03
N HIS A 175 11.73 -10.75 5.99
CA HIS A 175 11.68 -11.88 5.08
C HIS A 175 12.82 -12.89 5.26
N LYS A 176 14.00 -12.46 5.79
CA LYS A 176 15.19 -13.31 5.89
C LYS A 176 14.98 -14.60 6.67
N ALA A 177 14.16 -14.55 7.72
CA ALA A 177 13.85 -15.71 8.55
C ALA A 177 13.15 -16.83 7.76
N TYR A 178 12.45 -16.50 6.68
CA TYR A 178 11.66 -17.44 5.85
C TYR A 178 12.37 -17.83 4.56
N SER A 179 13.62 -17.41 4.34
CA SER A 179 14.35 -17.58 3.06
C SER A 179 14.35 -19.00 2.51
N GLY A 180 14.35 -20.03 3.38
CA GLY A 180 14.27 -21.45 2.99
C GLY A 180 12.93 -21.88 2.40
N MET A 181 11.87 -21.11 2.60
CA MET A 181 10.51 -21.42 2.13
C MET A 181 10.15 -20.64 0.85
N LEU A 182 11.01 -19.70 0.42
CA LEU A 182 10.66 -18.72 -0.63
C LEU A 182 11.15 -19.19 -2.00
N PHE A 183 10.35 -18.95 -3.04
CA PHE A 183 10.85 -19.07 -4.41
C PHE A 183 11.74 -17.86 -4.77
N LYS A 184 12.68 -18.09 -5.70
CA LYS A 184 13.63 -17.06 -6.09
C LYS A 184 12.98 -15.98 -6.98
N THR A 185 13.08 -14.72 -6.55
CA THR A 185 12.73 -13.52 -7.31
C THR A 185 14.00 -12.69 -7.54
N ASP A 186 14.18 -12.15 -8.73
CA ASP A 186 15.28 -11.23 -8.99
C ASP A 186 14.92 -9.84 -8.47
N ARG A 187 15.92 -9.08 -8.00
CA ARG A 187 15.71 -7.74 -7.44
C ARG A 187 16.56 -6.68 -8.12
N VAL A 188 16.09 -5.48 -8.11
CA VAL A 188 16.79 -4.28 -8.60
C VAL A 188 16.62 -3.13 -7.61
N ALA A 189 17.60 -2.24 -7.57
CA ALA A 189 17.62 -1.12 -6.61
C ALA A 189 16.37 -0.23 -6.71
N SER A 190 15.81 0.12 -5.55
CA SER A 190 14.71 1.08 -5.46
C SER A 190 15.13 2.49 -5.87
N PRO A 191 14.24 3.29 -6.47
CA PRO A 191 14.52 4.68 -6.85
C PRO A 191 14.47 5.62 -5.63
N TYR A 192 15.27 5.34 -4.59
CA TYR A 192 15.28 6.04 -3.31
C TYR A 192 16.20 7.27 -3.35
N CYS A 193 15.77 8.37 -3.97
CA CYS A 193 16.59 9.55 -4.23
C CYS A 193 17.35 10.07 -3.00
N TYR A 194 16.80 10.01 -1.81
CA TYR A 194 17.45 10.47 -0.58
C TYR A 194 18.67 9.62 -0.19
N ARG A 195 18.62 8.30 -0.41
CA ARG A 195 19.71 7.34 -0.09
C ARG A 195 20.33 6.69 -1.32
N CYS A 196 20.07 7.25 -2.51
CA CYS A 196 20.58 6.68 -3.76
C CYS A 196 22.09 6.88 -3.87
N PRO A 197 22.89 5.83 -4.14
CA PRO A 197 24.33 5.96 -4.31
C PRO A 197 24.70 6.76 -5.56
N PHE A 198 23.82 6.84 -6.55
CA PHE A 198 24.01 7.63 -7.77
C PHE A 198 23.65 9.10 -7.61
N ASN A 199 22.97 9.47 -6.54
CA ASN A 199 22.61 10.87 -6.28
C ASN A 199 23.79 11.63 -5.68
N LYS A 200 24.54 12.36 -6.52
CA LYS A 200 25.71 13.15 -6.14
C LYS A 200 25.37 14.51 -5.48
N ALA A 201 24.09 14.82 -5.28
CA ALA A 201 23.70 16.06 -4.64
C ALA A 201 24.05 16.07 -3.14
N LYS A 202 24.57 17.18 -2.65
CA LYS A 202 24.67 17.44 -1.21
C LYS A 202 23.26 17.48 -0.62
N PRO A 203 23.05 17.03 0.63
CA PRO A 203 21.76 17.14 1.30
C PRO A 203 21.27 18.58 1.36
N GLU A 204 19.97 18.77 1.13
CA GLU A 204 19.28 20.06 1.24
C GLU A 204 18.06 19.89 2.16
N ARG A 205 17.53 21.02 2.66
CA ARG A 205 16.29 21.05 3.47
C ARG A 205 15.04 21.00 2.58
N ALA A 206 15.00 20.01 1.68
CA ALA A 206 13.94 19.79 0.70
C ALA A 206 13.82 18.29 0.37
N ASP A 207 12.71 17.92 -0.25
CA ASP A 207 12.51 16.56 -0.79
C ASP A 207 13.62 16.20 -1.79
N ALA A 208 14.34 15.12 -1.54
CA ALA A 208 15.50 14.70 -2.31
C ALA A 208 15.23 14.49 -3.81
N ARG A 209 13.99 14.20 -4.19
CA ARG A 209 13.58 14.10 -5.60
C ARG A 209 13.70 15.42 -6.37
N LYS A 210 13.71 16.57 -5.66
CA LYS A 210 13.76 17.90 -6.27
C LYS A 210 15.17 18.40 -6.55
N TYR A 211 16.14 18.04 -5.67
CA TYR A 211 17.52 18.50 -5.79
C TYR A 211 18.51 17.41 -6.24
N ARG A 212 18.00 16.22 -6.59
CA ARG A 212 18.84 15.11 -7.04
C ARG A 212 19.74 15.52 -8.22
N LYS A 213 20.97 15.03 -8.22
CA LYS A 213 21.97 15.14 -9.31
C LYS A 213 22.35 13.75 -9.79
N CYS A 214 21.59 13.20 -10.72
CA CYS A 214 21.76 11.87 -11.31
C CYS A 214 21.05 11.82 -12.66
N ASN A 215 21.41 10.83 -13.49
CA ASN A 215 20.80 10.57 -14.81
C ASN A 215 19.70 9.52 -14.76
N MET A 216 19.16 9.22 -13.55
CA MET A 216 18.21 8.11 -13.31
C MET A 216 18.84 6.73 -13.56
N GLU A 217 20.06 6.49 -13.13
CA GLU A 217 20.79 5.22 -13.24
C GLU A 217 20.01 4.05 -12.63
N CYS A 218 19.05 4.34 -11.74
CA CYS A 218 18.08 3.36 -11.25
C CYS A 218 17.17 2.79 -12.36
N VAL A 219 17.02 3.47 -13.51
CA VAL A 219 16.33 2.94 -14.70
C VAL A 219 17.30 2.03 -15.48
N ASP A 220 18.57 2.45 -15.64
CA ASP A 220 19.57 1.66 -16.34
C ASP A 220 19.81 0.31 -15.66
N LEU A 221 19.75 0.26 -14.33
CA LEU A 221 19.81 -0.99 -13.56
C LEU A 221 18.66 -1.95 -13.89
N VAL A 222 17.47 -1.41 -14.14
CA VAL A 222 16.31 -2.22 -14.60
C VAL A 222 16.60 -2.75 -15.99
N GLN A 223 17.01 -1.90 -16.94
CA GLN A 223 17.37 -2.28 -18.29
C GLN A 223 18.39 -3.42 -18.31
N GLN A 224 19.50 -3.27 -17.57
CA GLN A 224 20.54 -4.29 -17.46
C GLN A 224 20.03 -5.64 -16.94
N LYS A 225 19.04 -5.64 -16.01
CA LYS A 225 18.41 -6.89 -15.53
C LYS A 225 17.64 -7.59 -16.64
N PHE A 226 16.87 -6.86 -17.41
CA PHE A 226 16.13 -7.43 -18.55
C PHE A 226 17.06 -7.97 -19.62
N GLU A 227 18.07 -7.20 -20.03
CA GLU A 227 19.05 -7.63 -21.02
C GLU A 227 19.81 -8.90 -20.63
N ARG A 228 20.25 -8.99 -19.34
CA ARG A 228 20.91 -10.21 -18.83
C ARG A 228 20.00 -11.43 -18.91
N ARG A 229 18.71 -11.27 -18.63
CA ARG A 229 17.73 -12.35 -18.74
C ARG A 229 17.50 -12.76 -20.19
N GLN A 230 17.38 -11.79 -21.08
CA GLN A 230 17.19 -12.02 -22.52
C GLN A 230 18.38 -12.76 -23.13
N LYS A 231 19.63 -12.39 -22.79
CA LYS A 231 20.85 -13.05 -23.28
C LYS A 231 20.90 -14.56 -22.99
N ILE A 232 20.22 -15.03 -21.95
CA ILE A 232 20.15 -16.46 -21.60
C ILE A 232 18.82 -17.09 -22.02
N GLY A 233 18.06 -16.44 -22.93
CA GLY A 233 16.78 -16.93 -23.43
C GLY A 233 15.67 -17.08 -22.36
N LYS A 234 15.73 -16.29 -21.28
CA LYS A 234 14.79 -16.38 -20.16
C LYS A 234 14.17 -15.02 -19.88
N ASN A 235 12.87 -14.86 -20.04
CA ASN A 235 12.14 -13.64 -19.74
C ASN A 235 11.51 -13.70 -18.33
N TYR A 236 11.19 -12.53 -17.76
CA TYR A 236 10.37 -12.45 -16.57
C TYR A 236 8.89 -12.69 -16.91
N ALA A 237 8.16 -13.36 -16.01
CA ALA A 237 6.71 -13.43 -16.10
C ALA A 237 6.10 -12.06 -15.86
N ALA A 238 6.55 -11.41 -14.80
CA ALA A 238 6.12 -10.05 -14.47
C ALA A 238 7.22 -9.27 -13.71
N PHE A 239 7.12 -7.94 -13.83
CA PHE A 239 7.76 -6.97 -12.95
C PHE A 239 6.70 -6.50 -11.93
N ILE A 240 6.95 -6.77 -10.64
CA ILE A 240 6.04 -6.43 -9.54
C ILE A 240 6.53 -5.15 -8.88
N VAL A 241 5.66 -4.16 -8.75
CA VAL A 241 6.03 -2.83 -8.26
C VAL A 241 4.90 -2.17 -7.47
N GLU A 242 5.25 -1.42 -6.43
CA GLU A 242 4.36 -0.49 -5.72
C GLU A 242 4.43 0.88 -6.43
N PRO A 243 3.43 1.30 -7.24
CA PRO A 243 3.49 2.54 -7.99
C PRO A 243 3.52 3.78 -7.09
N GLY A 244 4.38 4.75 -7.44
CA GLY A 244 4.46 6.06 -6.82
C GLY A 244 5.18 6.10 -5.48
N ILE A 245 5.02 5.09 -4.62
CA ILE A 245 5.67 5.03 -3.30
C ILE A 245 5.70 3.60 -2.77
N GLN A 246 6.89 3.10 -2.40
CA GLN A 246 7.03 1.84 -1.67
C GLN A 246 6.73 2.09 -0.20
N GLY A 247 5.73 1.37 0.35
CA GLY A 247 5.23 1.61 1.69
C GLY A 247 6.18 1.15 2.80
N PRO A 248 6.18 -0.14 3.17
CA PRO A 248 6.87 -0.66 4.35
C PRO A 248 8.39 -0.53 4.35
N ALA A 249 9.01 -0.25 3.19
CA ALA A 249 10.44 0.06 3.11
C ALA A 249 10.81 1.47 3.65
N GLY A 250 9.84 2.21 4.16
CA GLY A 250 10.06 3.56 4.69
C GLY A 250 9.44 4.65 3.80
N MET A 251 8.35 4.37 3.13
CA MET A 251 7.64 5.32 2.27
C MET A 251 8.57 5.93 1.20
N ILE A 252 9.23 5.08 0.43
CA ILE A 252 10.16 5.47 -0.63
C ILE A 252 9.38 6.02 -1.81
N ALA A 253 9.33 7.33 -1.93
CA ALA A 253 8.62 8.01 -3.02
C ALA A 253 9.47 8.03 -4.30
N GLN A 254 8.90 7.55 -5.39
CA GLN A 254 9.56 7.44 -6.69
C GLN A 254 9.70 8.82 -7.36
N PRO A 255 10.80 9.09 -8.07
CA PRO A 255 10.91 10.31 -8.90
C PRO A 255 9.95 10.23 -10.08
N LYS A 256 9.41 11.40 -10.47
CA LYS A 256 8.48 11.50 -11.59
C LYS A 256 9.06 10.91 -12.88
N GLY A 257 8.26 10.14 -13.59
CA GLY A 257 8.62 9.51 -14.86
C GLY A 257 9.43 8.21 -14.71
N TRP A 258 9.80 7.82 -13.50
CA TRP A 258 10.55 6.58 -13.28
C TRP A 258 9.70 5.35 -13.67
N LEU A 259 8.48 5.27 -13.17
CA LEU A 259 7.58 4.13 -13.45
C LEU A 259 7.30 3.99 -14.94
N ALA A 260 7.05 5.10 -15.64
CA ALA A 260 6.82 5.08 -17.09
C ALA A 260 8.02 4.51 -17.86
N LYS A 261 9.24 4.90 -17.49
CA LYS A 261 10.47 4.40 -18.14
C LYS A 261 10.67 2.91 -17.90
N VAL A 262 10.56 2.44 -16.66
CA VAL A 262 10.76 1.01 -16.37
C VAL A 262 9.62 0.14 -16.91
N ALA A 263 8.41 0.67 -17.02
CA ALA A 263 7.29 0.01 -17.66
C ALA A 263 7.52 -0.17 -19.18
N ALA A 264 8.06 0.84 -19.85
CA ALA A 264 8.44 0.74 -21.27
C ALA A 264 9.49 -0.37 -21.46
N ILE A 265 10.54 -0.41 -20.66
CA ILE A 265 11.56 -1.47 -20.68
C ILE A 265 10.93 -2.86 -20.49
N ALA A 266 10.05 -3.02 -19.48
CA ALA A 266 9.39 -4.30 -19.25
C ALA A 266 8.58 -4.76 -20.46
N ARG A 267 7.86 -3.83 -21.13
CA ARG A 267 7.07 -4.14 -22.34
C ARG A 267 7.93 -4.51 -23.54
N GLU A 268 9.04 -3.81 -23.79
CA GLU A 268 10.00 -4.14 -24.85
C GLU A 268 10.52 -5.57 -24.72
N HIS A 269 10.59 -6.09 -23.49
CA HIS A 269 11.00 -7.46 -23.19
C HIS A 269 9.82 -8.44 -23.01
N GLY A 270 8.60 -8.06 -23.40
CA GLY A 270 7.41 -8.90 -23.28
C GLY A 270 7.02 -9.27 -21.85
N THR A 271 7.46 -8.51 -20.86
CA THR A 271 7.21 -8.76 -19.43
C THR A 271 5.98 -8.00 -18.97
N GLN A 272 5.06 -8.70 -18.29
CA GLN A 272 3.86 -8.11 -17.72
C GLN A 272 4.20 -7.25 -16.50
N ILE A 273 3.33 -6.28 -16.18
CA ILE A 273 3.47 -5.40 -15.01
C ILE A 273 2.37 -5.74 -14.01
N VAL A 274 2.78 -6.09 -12.80
CA VAL A 274 1.91 -6.17 -11.64
C VAL A 274 2.06 -4.88 -10.83
N ALA A 275 1.03 -4.05 -10.84
CA ALA A 275 0.96 -2.86 -10.00
C ALA A 275 0.28 -3.23 -8.67
N ASP A 276 1.09 -3.29 -7.61
CA ASP A 276 0.57 -3.39 -6.26
C ASP A 276 0.13 -2.00 -5.78
N GLU A 277 -1.13 -1.72 -5.95
CA GLU A 277 -1.77 -0.49 -5.47
C GLU A 277 -2.65 -0.72 -4.22
N VAL A 278 -2.31 -1.73 -3.44
CA VAL A 278 -2.96 -2.05 -2.17
C VAL A 278 -2.89 -0.86 -1.20
N MET A 279 -1.75 -0.15 -1.16
CA MET A 279 -1.60 1.05 -0.35
C MET A 279 -1.77 2.33 -1.17
N THR A 280 -1.28 2.35 -2.40
CA THR A 280 -1.14 3.58 -3.20
C THR A 280 -2.39 3.95 -3.98
N GLY A 281 -3.25 2.97 -4.23
CA GLY A 281 -4.46 3.11 -5.02
C GLY A 281 -5.57 3.92 -4.36
N LEU A 282 -6.69 4.01 -5.06
CA LEU A 282 -7.93 4.66 -4.63
C LEU A 282 -7.71 6.13 -4.21
N GLY A 283 -6.79 6.80 -4.91
CA GLY A 283 -6.49 8.20 -4.70
C GLY A 283 -5.63 8.51 -3.48
N ARG A 284 -5.04 7.51 -2.84
CA ARG A 284 -4.20 7.69 -1.66
C ARG A 284 -2.87 8.36 -2.00
N ALA A 285 -2.12 7.82 -2.96
CA ALA A 285 -0.76 8.27 -3.25
C ALA A 285 -0.65 9.23 -4.46
N SER A 286 -1.75 9.58 -5.12
CA SER A 286 -1.72 10.46 -6.29
C SER A 286 -2.99 11.31 -6.43
N SER A 287 -3.02 12.20 -7.42
CA SER A 287 -4.24 12.91 -7.84
C SER A 287 -5.21 11.99 -8.60
N SER A 288 -4.68 10.98 -9.31
CA SER A 288 -5.47 9.94 -9.97
C SER A 288 -6.03 8.93 -8.95
N TYR A 289 -6.94 8.05 -9.37
CA TYR A 289 -7.39 6.95 -8.51
C TYR A 289 -6.30 5.91 -8.30
N PHE A 290 -5.47 5.68 -9.32
CA PHE A 290 -4.33 4.78 -9.26
C PHE A 290 -3.03 5.56 -9.49
N ALA A 291 -1.98 5.21 -8.75
CA ALA A 291 -0.69 5.88 -8.83
C ALA A 291 0.02 5.55 -10.16
N SER A 292 -0.18 4.34 -10.70
CA SER A 292 0.28 3.96 -12.04
C SER A 292 -0.30 4.87 -13.12
N HIS A 293 -1.58 5.23 -13.03
CA HIS A 293 -2.21 6.15 -13.97
C HIS A 293 -1.65 7.58 -13.93
N ALA A 294 -1.15 8.02 -12.77
CA ALA A 294 -0.48 9.33 -12.68
C ALA A 294 0.82 9.38 -13.49
N GLU A 295 1.46 8.23 -13.70
CA GLU A 295 2.64 8.03 -14.54
C GLU A 295 2.30 7.53 -15.96
N LYS A 296 1.01 7.50 -16.34
CA LYS A 296 0.49 7.01 -17.63
C LYS A 296 0.86 5.55 -17.94
N VAL A 297 0.92 4.73 -16.92
CA VAL A 297 1.14 3.29 -17.02
C VAL A 297 -0.15 2.55 -16.68
N GLN A 298 -0.61 1.70 -17.59
CA GLN A 298 -1.69 0.75 -17.35
C GLN A 298 -1.06 -0.62 -17.09
N PRO A 299 -1.21 -1.20 -15.89
CA PRO A 299 -0.63 -2.50 -15.61
C PRO A 299 -1.41 -3.65 -16.26
N ASP A 300 -0.79 -4.81 -16.37
CA ASP A 300 -1.46 -6.06 -16.77
C ASP A 300 -2.24 -6.67 -15.61
N PHE A 301 -1.74 -6.44 -14.38
CA PHE A 301 -2.41 -6.80 -13.13
C PHE A 301 -2.42 -5.61 -12.18
N LEU A 302 -3.58 -5.31 -11.62
CA LEU A 302 -3.77 -4.25 -10.64
C LEU A 302 -4.31 -4.85 -9.35
N CYS A 303 -3.48 -4.87 -8.30
CA CYS A 303 -3.86 -5.36 -6.97
C CYS A 303 -4.34 -4.20 -6.11
N ILE A 304 -5.54 -4.34 -5.52
CA ILE A 304 -6.14 -3.36 -4.62
C ILE A 304 -6.76 -4.04 -3.40
N ALA A 305 -6.66 -3.39 -2.25
CA ALA A 305 -7.27 -3.81 -0.98
C ALA A 305 -7.47 -2.61 -0.06
N LYS A 306 -7.25 -2.73 1.24
CA LYS A 306 -7.24 -1.64 2.24
C LYS A 306 -8.40 -0.65 2.05
N GLY A 307 -8.14 0.44 1.33
CA GLY A 307 -9.12 1.48 1.04
C GLY A 307 -10.32 1.01 0.19
N LEU A 308 -10.28 -0.18 -0.40
CA LEU A 308 -11.36 -0.71 -1.22
C LEU A 308 -12.71 -0.70 -0.47
N THR A 309 -12.72 -1.22 0.76
CA THR A 309 -13.91 -1.18 1.64
C THR A 309 -13.98 0.08 2.50
N GLY A 310 -13.08 1.04 2.29
CA GLY A 310 -12.90 2.19 3.19
C GLY A 310 -12.28 1.82 4.54
N GLY A 311 -11.72 0.63 4.68
CA GLY A 311 -11.14 0.11 5.93
C GLY A 311 -12.15 -0.58 6.86
N TYR A 312 -13.32 -0.98 6.35
CA TYR A 312 -14.41 -1.55 7.16
C TYR A 312 -14.37 -3.08 7.22
N LEU A 313 -14.10 -3.73 6.10
CA LEU A 313 -14.13 -5.20 6.00
C LEU A 313 -12.91 -5.67 5.19
N PRO A 314 -12.40 -6.89 5.47
CA PRO A 314 -11.43 -7.54 4.60
C PRO A 314 -12.04 -7.77 3.22
N MET A 315 -11.42 -7.23 2.19
CA MET A 315 -11.68 -7.51 0.79
C MET A 315 -10.57 -6.94 -0.08
N ALA A 316 -10.21 -7.68 -1.09
CA ALA A 316 -9.24 -7.28 -2.11
C ALA A 316 -9.71 -7.70 -3.50
N ALA A 317 -9.08 -7.12 -4.50
CA ALA A 317 -9.33 -7.47 -5.90
C ALA A 317 -8.04 -7.41 -6.70
N THR A 318 -7.88 -8.37 -7.59
CA THR A 318 -6.86 -8.39 -8.65
C THR A 318 -7.56 -8.21 -9.98
N LEU A 319 -7.33 -7.07 -10.62
CA LEU A 319 -7.84 -6.81 -11.96
C LEU A 319 -6.80 -7.28 -12.97
N THR A 320 -7.26 -7.84 -14.09
CA THR A 320 -6.38 -8.29 -15.18
C THR A 320 -7.00 -8.07 -16.56
N THR A 321 -6.22 -8.35 -17.62
CA THR A 321 -6.62 -8.15 -19.00
C THR A 321 -7.48 -9.29 -19.53
N GLN A 322 -8.18 -9.05 -20.65
CA GLN A 322 -8.90 -10.11 -21.36
C GLN A 322 -7.94 -11.20 -21.84
N ALA A 323 -6.78 -10.83 -22.37
CA ALA A 323 -5.78 -11.79 -22.88
C ALA A 323 -5.27 -12.76 -21.79
N VAL A 324 -5.10 -12.27 -20.54
CA VAL A 324 -4.78 -13.16 -19.43
C VAL A 324 -5.93 -14.12 -19.17
N PHE A 325 -7.17 -13.64 -19.10
CA PHE A 325 -8.34 -14.46 -18.86
C PHE A 325 -8.51 -15.53 -19.93
N ASP A 326 -8.35 -15.17 -21.21
CA ASP A 326 -8.54 -16.09 -22.36
C ASP A 326 -7.55 -17.26 -22.32
N ALA A 327 -6.35 -17.07 -21.78
CA ALA A 327 -5.37 -18.14 -21.61
C ALA A 327 -5.82 -19.24 -20.62
N PHE A 328 -6.86 -18.99 -19.83
CA PHE A 328 -7.45 -19.94 -18.88
C PHE A 328 -8.77 -20.54 -19.38
N LEU A 329 -9.22 -20.17 -20.57
CA LEU A 329 -10.38 -20.79 -21.22
C LEU A 329 -9.97 -22.09 -21.94
N GLY A 330 -10.81 -23.07 -21.88
CA GLY A 330 -10.65 -24.37 -22.57
C GLY A 330 -11.76 -25.31 -22.21
N GLU A 331 -11.77 -26.46 -22.86
CA GLU A 331 -12.68 -27.56 -22.54
C GLU A 331 -12.35 -28.12 -21.14
N TYR A 332 -13.32 -28.77 -20.51
CA TYR A 332 -13.17 -29.26 -19.14
C TYR A 332 -11.94 -30.17 -18.97
N GLU A 333 -11.69 -31.04 -19.92
CA GLU A 333 -10.61 -32.02 -19.95
C GLU A 333 -9.21 -31.40 -20.16
N GLU A 334 -9.14 -30.15 -20.62
CA GLU A 334 -7.87 -29.43 -20.79
C GLU A 334 -7.29 -28.93 -19.45
N PHE A 335 -8.06 -28.96 -18.35
CA PHE A 335 -7.67 -28.52 -17.00
C PHE A 335 -7.04 -27.13 -16.98
N LYS A 336 -7.55 -26.21 -17.82
CA LYS A 336 -7.07 -24.81 -17.89
C LYS A 336 -7.65 -23.91 -16.80
N THR A 337 -8.51 -24.44 -15.96
CA THR A 337 -9.11 -23.70 -14.85
C THR A 337 -8.04 -23.06 -13.94
N PHE A 338 -8.29 -21.85 -13.50
CA PHE A 338 -7.49 -21.21 -12.46
C PHE A 338 -7.85 -21.78 -11.09
N TYR A 339 -7.13 -22.81 -10.65
CA TYR A 339 -7.37 -23.49 -9.36
C TYR A 339 -6.85 -22.64 -8.20
N HIS A 340 -7.61 -21.61 -7.86
CA HIS A 340 -7.32 -20.71 -6.74
C HIS A 340 -8.61 -20.07 -6.23
N GLY A 341 -8.70 -19.86 -4.94
CA GLY A 341 -9.82 -19.21 -4.25
C GLY A 341 -9.89 -19.61 -2.79
N HIS A 342 -10.85 -19.07 -2.09
CA HIS A 342 -11.16 -19.41 -0.71
C HIS A 342 -12.66 -19.21 -0.45
N SER A 343 -13.15 -19.68 0.70
CA SER A 343 -14.59 -19.72 1.01
C SER A 343 -15.27 -18.34 0.93
N PHE A 344 -14.57 -17.25 1.23
CA PHE A 344 -15.10 -15.88 1.23
C PHE A 344 -14.85 -15.10 -0.06
N THR A 345 -14.32 -15.71 -1.12
CA THR A 345 -14.13 -15.06 -2.43
C THR A 345 -15.42 -14.39 -2.89
N GLY A 346 -15.37 -13.07 -3.14
CA GLY A 346 -16.51 -12.30 -3.64
C GLY A 346 -17.65 -12.12 -2.60
N ASN A 347 -17.33 -12.13 -1.31
CA ASN A 347 -18.34 -12.00 -0.26
C ASN A 347 -19.19 -10.74 -0.43
N PRO A 348 -20.52 -10.84 -0.29
CA PRO A 348 -21.44 -9.75 -0.58
C PRO A 348 -21.33 -8.57 0.40
N LEU A 349 -20.94 -8.78 1.66
CA LEU A 349 -20.77 -7.70 2.63
C LEU A 349 -19.57 -6.81 2.27
N GLY A 350 -18.41 -7.43 1.96
CA GLY A 350 -17.24 -6.70 1.48
C GLY A 350 -17.52 -5.97 0.18
N ALA A 351 -18.27 -6.59 -0.74
CA ALA A 351 -18.67 -5.97 -2.00
C ALA A 351 -19.61 -4.77 -1.77
N ALA A 352 -20.58 -4.86 -0.88
CA ALA A 352 -21.49 -3.74 -0.54
C ALA A 352 -20.73 -2.58 0.11
N ALA A 353 -19.81 -2.86 1.06
CA ALA A 353 -18.93 -1.87 1.65
C ALA A 353 -18.05 -1.19 0.59
N SER A 354 -17.49 -1.98 -0.34
CA SER A 354 -16.65 -1.48 -1.43
C SER A 354 -17.43 -0.57 -2.39
N LEU A 355 -18.63 -0.95 -2.80
CA LEU A 355 -19.48 -0.12 -3.65
C LEU A 355 -19.78 1.23 -2.98
N ALA A 356 -20.09 1.23 -1.68
CA ALA A 356 -20.33 2.45 -0.93
C ALA A 356 -19.07 3.31 -0.81
N SER A 357 -17.91 2.68 -0.54
CA SER A 357 -16.61 3.35 -0.46
C SER A 357 -16.22 4.00 -1.81
N LEU A 358 -16.37 3.28 -2.92
CA LEU A 358 -16.07 3.79 -4.26
C LEU A 358 -17.03 4.92 -4.67
N SER A 359 -18.33 4.81 -4.34
CA SER A 359 -19.31 5.89 -4.55
C SER A 359 -18.90 7.17 -3.80
N LEU A 360 -18.44 7.03 -2.56
CA LEU A 360 -17.91 8.16 -1.80
C LEU A 360 -16.63 8.72 -2.43
N LEU A 361 -15.71 7.87 -2.88
CA LEU A 361 -14.46 8.27 -3.51
C LEU A 361 -14.70 9.10 -4.78
N GLU A 362 -15.69 8.74 -5.59
CA GLU A 362 -16.07 9.44 -6.82
C GLU A 362 -16.82 10.76 -6.56
N SER A 363 -17.27 11.01 -5.34
CA SER A 363 -18.01 12.23 -5.01
C SER A 363 -17.15 13.51 -5.10
N LYS A 364 -17.77 14.62 -5.52
CA LYS A 364 -17.13 15.95 -5.52
C LYS A 364 -16.59 16.34 -4.15
N LYS A 365 -17.32 15.98 -3.07
CA LYS A 365 -16.91 16.22 -1.68
C LYS A 365 -15.58 15.56 -1.35
N THR A 366 -15.44 14.25 -1.62
CA THR A 366 -14.19 13.52 -1.36
C THR A 366 -13.04 14.01 -2.24
N SER A 367 -13.30 14.35 -3.50
CA SER A 367 -12.28 14.95 -4.37
C SER A 367 -11.73 16.25 -3.77
N GLN A 368 -12.60 17.13 -3.29
CA GLN A 368 -12.20 18.38 -2.62
C GLN A 368 -11.44 18.12 -1.31
N GLN A 369 -11.87 17.13 -0.52
CA GLN A 369 -11.19 16.72 0.71
C GLN A 369 -9.76 16.22 0.43
N ARG A 370 -9.58 15.38 -0.59
CA ARG A 370 -8.27 14.89 -1.02
C ARG A 370 -7.33 16.05 -1.39
N VAL A 371 -7.78 16.97 -2.23
CA VAL A 371 -6.97 18.14 -2.65
C VAL A 371 -6.60 18.99 -1.45
N ARG A 372 -7.55 19.28 -0.56
CA ARG A 372 -7.33 20.08 0.66
C ARG A 372 -6.34 19.40 1.59
N LEU A 373 -6.50 18.10 1.83
CA LEU A 373 -5.59 17.33 2.67
C LEU A 373 -4.15 17.37 2.11
N GLN A 374 -3.97 17.10 0.82
CA GLN A 374 -2.66 17.12 0.17
C GLN A 374 -1.97 18.48 0.30
N LYS A 375 -2.73 19.59 0.09
CA LYS A 375 -2.22 20.96 0.28
C LYS A 375 -1.83 21.23 1.74
N SER A 376 -2.67 20.79 2.69
CA SER A 376 -2.41 20.98 4.13
C SER A 376 -1.18 20.20 4.59
N LEU A 377 -1.02 18.94 4.17
CA LEU A 377 0.17 18.14 4.46
C LEU A 377 1.43 18.85 3.96
N LYS A 378 1.42 19.33 2.71
CA LYS A 378 2.57 20.02 2.10
C LYS A 378 2.93 21.33 2.79
N SER A 379 1.94 22.13 3.16
CA SER A 379 2.20 23.45 3.75
C SER A 379 2.58 23.37 5.23
N LEU A 380 1.88 22.52 6.00
CA LEU A 380 2.05 22.45 7.45
C LEU A 380 3.24 21.59 7.87
N SER A 381 3.83 20.76 6.98
CA SER A 381 5.07 20.04 7.25
C SER A 381 6.34 20.89 7.09
N LYS A 382 6.26 22.07 6.44
CA LYS A 382 7.44 22.92 6.17
C LYS A 382 8.26 23.29 7.41
N PRO A 383 7.68 23.63 8.60
CA PRO A 383 8.47 23.94 9.79
C PRO A 383 9.38 22.81 10.26
N LEU A 384 9.04 21.55 9.97
CA LEU A 384 9.87 20.41 10.35
C LEU A 384 11.26 20.42 9.70
N TRP A 385 11.43 21.09 8.56
CA TRP A 385 12.75 21.25 7.92
C TRP A 385 13.75 22.04 8.77
N LYS A 386 13.30 22.75 9.80
CA LYS A 386 14.18 23.48 10.74
C LYS A 386 14.80 22.57 11.81
N LEU A 387 14.32 21.34 11.96
CA LEU A 387 14.80 20.39 12.96
C LEU A 387 15.98 19.59 12.42
N ASP A 388 17.10 19.56 13.14
CA ASP A 388 18.33 18.87 12.69
C ASP A 388 18.14 17.36 12.57
N ALA A 389 17.26 16.78 13.37
CA ALA A 389 16.93 15.36 13.31
C ALA A 389 16.05 14.97 12.10
N VAL A 390 15.60 15.93 11.28
CA VAL A 390 14.81 15.64 10.07
C VAL A 390 15.73 15.60 8.86
N GLY A 391 15.88 14.44 8.24
CA GLY A 391 16.73 14.22 7.07
C GLY A 391 16.00 14.41 5.74
N ASP A 392 14.76 13.89 5.63
CA ASP A 392 13.94 14.01 4.42
C ASP A 392 12.46 14.09 4.76
N ILE A 393 11.72 14.89 4.01
CA ILE A 393 10.25 14.92 4.04
C ILE A 393 9.76 14.69 2.61
N ARG A 394 9.12 13.54 2.39
CA ARG A 394 8.61 13.14 1.08
C ARG A 394 7.11 12.96 1.11
N GLN A 395 6.45 13.48 0.09
CA GLN A 395 5.01 13.38 -0.04
C GLN A 395 4.64 12.78 -1.40
N SER A 396 3.64 11.89 -1.39
CA SER A 396 2.97 11.36 -2.58
C SER A 396 1.47 11.37 -2.31
N GLY A 397 0.73 12.25 -2.97
CA GLY A 397 -0.70 12.41 -2.69
C GLY A 397 -1.01 12.75 -1.24
N GLY A 398 -1.85 11.93 -0.61
CA GLY A 398 -2.24 12.01 0.81
C GLY A 398 -1.32 11.24 1.76
N VAL A 399 -0.16 10.80 1.31
CA VAL A 399 0.88 10.12 2.10
C VAL A 399 2.05 11.08 2.29
N LEU A 400 2.46 11.29 3.53
CA LEU A 400 3.65 12.05 3.88
C LEU A 400 4.50 11.24 4.85
N ALA A 401 5.81 11.25 4.62
CA ALA A 401 6.78 10.59 5.48
C ALA A 401 7.87 11.56 5.91
N VAL A 402 8.25 11.49 7.18
CA VAL A 402 9.35 12.27 7.78
C VAL A 402 10.43 11.28 8.21
N GLU A 403 11.57 11.34 7.57
CA GLU A 403 12.72 10.48 7.90
C GLU A 403 13.61 11.16 8.94
N LEU A 404 13.78 10.49 10.07
CA LEU A 404 14.61 10.96 11.17
C LEU A 404 16.04 10.45 11.00
N VAL A 405 17.01 11.32 11.29
CA VAL A 405 18.45 11.08 11.16
C VAL A 405 19.21 11.65 12.33
N ALA A 406 20.35 11.05 12.65
CA ALA A 406 21.27 11.58 13.67
C ALA A 406 22.03 12.81 13.16
N ASP A 407 22.24 12.90 11.85
CA ASP A 407 22.86 14.05 11.19
C ASP A 407 22.31 14.18 9.76
N TRP A 408 21.62 15.27 9.48
CA TRP A 408 21.02 15.49 8.16
C TRP A 408 22.06 15.84 7.08
N LYS A 409 23.20 16.43 7.45
CA LYS A 409 24.26 16.84 6.50
C LYS A 409 24.95 15.63 5.90
N THR A 410 25.12 14.57 6.68
CA THR A 410 25.72 13.30 6.26
C THR A 410 24.68 12.23 5.94
N ARG A 411 23.40 12.48 6.19
CA ARG A 411 22.29 11.53 6.12
C ARG A 411 22.45 10.34 7.09
N LYS A 412 23.26 10.49 8.16
CA LYS A 412 23.53 9.41 9.12
C LYS A 412 22.24 9.01 9.85
N PRO A 413 21.78 7.74 9.73
CA PRO A 413 20.56 7.31 10.39
C PRO A 413 20.77 7.19 11.90
N PHE A 414 19.71 7.28 12.69
CA PHE A 414 19.74 6.79 14.06
C PHE A 414 19.89 5.26 14.05
N PRO A 415 20.68 4.67 14.96
CA PRO A 415 20.73 3.24 15.18
C PRO A 415 19.33 2.70 15.52
N LEU A 416 18.96 1.53 14.99
CA LEU A 416 17.64 0.92 15.26
C LEU A 416 17.40 0.66 16.76
N SER A 417 18.47 0.38 17.52
CA SER A 417 18.43 0.19 18.98
C SER A 417 17.94 1.42 19.75
N LYS A 418 18.04 2.63 19.17
CA LYS A 418 17.49 3.85 19.76
C LYS A 418 15.97 3.93 19.67
N GLN A 419 15.33 3.10 18.83
CA GLN A 419 13.87 3.06 18.61
C GLN A 419 13.25 4.45 18.39
N MET A 420 13.98 5.32 17.68
CA MET A 420 13.65 6.75 17.58
C MET A 420 12.24 6.98 17.05
N GLY A 421 11.86 6.24 16.01
CA GLY A 421 10.50 6.34 15.47
C GLY A 421 9.42 5.97 16.50
N ILE A 422 9.63 4.93 17.28
CA ILE A 422 8.70 4.48 18.33
C ILE A 422 8.55 5.57 19.39
N ARG A 423 9.67 6.09 19.92
CA ARG A 423 9.68 7.17 20.94
C ARG A 423 8.93 8.42 20.47
N VAL A 424 9.11 8.82 19.20
CA VAL A 424 8.38 9.95 18.61
C VAL A 424 6.87 9.64 18.55
N CYS A 425 6.47 8.45 18.10
CA CYS A 425 5.06 8.08 18.02
C CYS A 425 4.38 7.96 19.39
N ASP A 426 5.09 7.45 20.40
CA ASP A 426 4.60 7.37 21.80
C ASP A 426 4.38 8.77 22.39
N PHE A 427 5.29 9.70 22.10
CA PHE A 427 5.11 11.09 22.50
C PHE A 427 3.89 11.72 21.82
N MET A 428 3.72 11.49 20.50
CA MET A 428 2.54 11.95 19.76
C MET A 428 1.23 11.37 20.30
N ALA A 429 1.23 10.10 20.72
CA ALA A 429 0.06 9.47 21.33
C ALA A 429 -0.33 10.17 22.64
N LYS A 430 0.66 10.55 23.47
CA LYS A 430 0.45 11.37 24.69
C LYS A 430 -0.13 12.75 24.34
N GLN A 431 0.07 13.27 23.14
CA GLN A 431 -0.53 14.52 22.63
C GLN A 431 -1.87 14.32 21.91
N GLY A 432 -2.42 13.10 21.93
CA GLY A 432 -3.70 12.76 21.28
C GLY A 432 -3.60 12.62 19.76
N VAL A 433 -2.47 12.13 19.24
CA VAL A 433 -2.27 11.84 17.82
C VAL A 433 -1.69 10.44 17.67
N LEU A 434 -2.40 9.54 16.98
CA LEU A 434 -1.96 8.18 16.75
C LEU A 434 -1.35 8.05 15.36
N THR A 435 -0.11 7.57 15.31
CA THR A 435 0.55 7.10 14.09
C THR A 435 1.55 5.99 14.42
N ARG A 436 2.17 5.41 13.40
CA ARG A 436 3.19 4.36 13.57
C ARG A 436 4.42 4.67 12.73
N PRO A 437 5.61 4.31 13.21
CA PRO A 437 6.84 4.47 12.46
C PRO A 437 7.12 3.25 11.59
N ILE A 438 7.96 3.45 10.57
CA ILE A 438 8.69 2.40 9.87
C ILE A 438 10.16 2.65 10.15
N GLY A 439 10.72 1.96 11.14
CA GLY A 439 12.06 2.26 11.65
C GLY A 439 12.17 3.73 12.10
N ASN A 440 13.04 4.50 11.43
CA ASN A 440 13.22 5.94 11.69
C ASN A 440 12.30 6.84 10.85
N VAL A 441 11.31 6.30 10.15
CA VAL A 441 10.39 7.08 9.31
C VAL A 441 9.03 7.21 9.96
N ILE A 442 8.59 8.43 10.23
CA ILE A 442 7.24 8.70 10.75
C ILE A 442 6.28 8.88 9.58
N VAL A 443 5.20 8.10 9.58
CA VAL A 443 4.17 8.14 8.53
C VAL A 443 3.02 9.03 8.94
N VAL A 444 2.60 9.94 8.06
CA VAL A 444 1.39 10.75 8.21
C VAL A 444 0.50 10.49 7.01
N MET A 445 -0.55 9.71 7.23
CA MET A 445 -1.49 9.26 6.20
C MET A 445 -2.94 9.24 6.75
N PRO A 446 -3.48 10.39 7.15
CA PRO A 446 -4.80 10.44 7.77
C PRO A 446 -5.93 10.20 6.76
N PRO A 447 -7.17 9.92 7.22
CA PRO A 447 -8.36 9.84 6.37
C PRO A 447 -8.59 11.14 5.57
N PHE A 448 -9.23 11.05 4.39
CA PHE A 448 -9.49 12.21 3.54
C PHE A 448 -10.35 13.28 4.20
N CYS A 449 -11.21 12.89 5.15
CA CYS A 449 -12.07 13.80 5.90
C CYS A 449 -11.35 14.64 6.95
N THR A 450 -10.03 14.39 7.19
CA THR A 450 -9.23 15.12 8.18
C THR A 450 -9.20 16.62 7.86
N THR A 451 -9.57 17.44 8.85
CA THR A 451 -9.63 18.89 8.68
C THR A 451 -8.25 19.55 8.74
N GLN A 452 -8.13 20.77 8.23
CA GLN A 452 -6.87 21.53 8.28
C GLN A 452 -6.40 21.76 9.74
N SER A 453 -7.31 22.02 10.67
CA SER A 453 -6.99 22.17 12.11
C SER A 453 -6.44 20.89 12.71
N GLN A 454 -7.00 19.73 12.34
CA GLN A 454 -6.49 18.43 12.76
C GLN A 454 -5.10 18.14 12.17
N VAL A 455 -4.88 18.47 10.88
CA VAL A 455 -3.55 18.36 10.26
C VAL A 455 -2.55 19.27 10.97
N LYS A 456 -2.95 20.51 11.33
CA LYS A 456 -2.09 21.41 12.13
C LYS A 456 -1.72 20.76 13.46
N LYS A 457 -2.69 20.18 14.20
CA LYS A 457 -2.44 19.47 15.45
C LYS A 457 -1.49 18.28 15.26
N ILE A 458 -1.62 17.51 14.18
CA ILE A 458 -0.70 16.40 13.85
C ILE A 458 0.75 16.92 13.75
N PHE A 459 0.99 17.98 12.97
CA PHE A 459 2.35 18.50 12.78
C PHE A 459 2.90 19.24 14.00
N THR A 460 2.05 19.91 14.79
CA THR A 460 2.47 20.49 16.08
C THR A 460 2.94 19.39 17.05
N ALA A 461 2.15 18.30 17.16
CA ALA A 461 2.52 17.15 17.99
C ALA A 461 3.80 16.47 17.49
N LEU A 462 3.96 16.30 16.17
CA LEU A 462 5.13 15.69 15.57
C LEU A 462 6.39 16.57 15.78
N GLN A 463 6.28 17.88 15.60
CA GLN A 463 7.38 18.81 15.86
C GLN A 463 7.83 18.76 17.32
N ALA A 464 6.89 18.84 18.26
CA ALA A 464 7.18 18.73 19.70
C ALA A 464 7.81 17.36 20.04
N ALA A 465 7.28 16.27 19.46
CA ALA A 465 7.81 14.94 19.70
C ALA A 465 9.26 14.80 19.20
N ILE A 466 9.58 15.27 17.99
CA ILE A 466 10.95 15.23 17.47
C ILE A 466 11.87 16.05 18.39
N SER A 467 11.51 17.31 18.71
CA SER A 467 12.35 18.17 19.57
C SER A 467 12.57 17.61 20.98
N ALA A 468 11.62 16.83 21.52
CA ALA A 468 11.72 16.26 22.86
C ALA A 468 12.49 14.91 22.89
N THR A 469 12.62 14.21 21.75
CA THR A 469 13.17 12.86 21.73
C THR A 469 14.52 12.75 21.02
N THR A 470 14.89 13.74 20.21
CA THR A 470 16.17 13.83 19.48
C THR A 470 17.08 14.90 20.06
#